data_a07b65a65be7a26b1dd475358a0d9bf6
#
_entry.id   a07b65a65be7a26b1dd475358a0d9bf6
#
_cell.length_a   1.000
_cell.length_b   1.000
_cell.length_c   1.000
_cell.angle_alpha   90.00
_cell.angle_beta   90.00
_cell.angle_gamma   90.00
#
_symmetry.space_group_name_H-M   'P 1'
#
loop_
_entity.id
_entity.type
_entity.pdbx_description
1 polymer ?
#
loop_
_entity_poly.entity_id
_entity_poly.type
_entity_poly.pdbx_seq_one_letter_code
_entity_poly.pdbx_strand_id
1 'polypeptide(L)'
;MTANYMVFSALLVVPVSAMICVDSFLYFFILFPVAAVSGGKWMYCKRLIIVSFPPAFLMIWAYLTGNDQSSLTSLRWICALASGTYFASELGTAGMAGVLGSMKFFPFSARLSELLTLAGSTASNVRSCWASNSDLPLLSRIIQSAGDSVAKADSTLPAAEQCSVIPFSLSIVSWAFLLVSVSGIADGIAA
;
A
#
# COMPACT_ATOMS: atom_id res chain seq x y z
N MET A 1 11.19 15.17 5.34
CA MET A 1 11.80 13.81 5.37
C MET A 1 11.25 12.95 6.51
N THR A 2 11.21 13.41 7.76
CA THR A 2 10.72 12.62 8.92
C THR A 2 9.32 12.05 8.75
N ALA A 3 8.37 12.79 8.16
CA ALA A 3 7.00 12.32 7.93
C ALA A 3 6.95 11.10 6.98
N ASN A 4 7.72 11.12 5.89
CA ASN A 4 7.75 10.00 4.94
C ASN A 4 8.35 8.74 5.56
N TYR A 5 9.33 8.86 6.46
CA TYR A 5 9.87 7.72 7.20
C TYR A 5 8.84 7.09 8.13
N MET A 6 8.07 7.92 8.85
CA MET A 6 7.01 7.42 9.73
C MET A 6 5.93 6.70 8.94
N VAL A 7 5.49 7.26 7.82
CA VAL A 7 4.50 6.63 6.94
C VAL A 7 5.04 5.35 6.31
N PHE A 8 6.32 5.32 5.91
CA PHE A 8 6.96 4.12 5.39
C PHE A 8 7.08 3.02 6.47
N SER A 9 7.46 3.38 7.68
CA SER A 9 7.51 2.42 8.79
C SER A 9 6.13 1.85 9.11
N ALA A 10 5.09 2.70 9.09
CA ALA A 10 3.71 2.26 9.28
C ALA A 10 3.24 1.31 8.15
N LEU A 11 3.63 1.58 6.90
CA LEU A 11 3.35 0.69 5.77
C LEU A 11 3.86 -0.75 6.01
N LEU A 12 4.99 -0.92 6.67
CA LEU A 12 5.57 -2.24 6.96
C LEU A 12 4.92 -2.90 8.17
N VAL A 13 4.60 -2.12 9.18
CA VAL A 13 4.21 -2.61 10.52
C VAL A 13 2.71 -2.84 10.65
N VAL A 14 1.89 -1.95 10.11
CA VAL A 14 0.43 -2.00 10.31
C VAL A 14 -0.23 -3.22 9.67
N PRO A 15 0.14 -3.67 8.45
CA PRO A 15 -0.39 -4.92 7.92
C PRO A 15 -0.06 -6.14 8.80
N VAL A 16 1.12 -6.15 9.43
CA VAL A 16 1.50 -7.21 10.36
C VAL A 16 0.62 -7.17 11.62
N SER A 17 0.33 -5.98 12.14
CA SER A 17 -0.55 -5.84 13.31
C SER A 17 -1.97 -6.37 13.06
N ALA A 18 -2.48 -6.31 11.83
CA ALA A 18 -3.76 -6.90 11.45
C ALA A 18 -3.78 -8.42 11.61
N MET A 19 -2.63 -9.08 11.41
CA MET A 19 -2.50 -10.53 11.53
C MET A 19 -2.42 -11.02 12.98
N ILE A 20 -1.89 -10.21 13.87
CA ILE A 20 -1.59 -10.59 15.27
C ILE A 20 -2.55 -9.99 16.29
N CYS A 21 -3.34 -8.97 15.94
CA CYS A 21 -4.24 -8.32 16.89
C CYS A 21 -5.41 -9.24 17.30
N VAL A 22 -5.98 -8.95 18.46
CA VAL A 22 -7.22 -9.58 18.93
C VAL A 22 -8.37 -9.18 18.01
N ASP A 23 -9.33 -10.09 17.79
CA ASP A 23 -10.40 -9.93 16.80
C ASP A 23 -11.25 -8.67 17.02
N SER A 24 -11.49 -8.29 18.28
CA SER A 24 -12.19 -7.06 18.63
C SER A 24 -11.50 -5.78 18.14
N PHE A 25 -10.21 -5.83 17.88
CA PHE A 25 -9.44 -4.69 17.39
C PHE A 25 -9.43 -4.56 15.85
N LEU A 26 -9.97 -5.51 15.12
CA LEU A 26 -10.05 -5.42 13.66
C LEU A 26 -10.88 -4.22 13.19
N TYR A 27 -11.80 -3.72 13.99
CA TYR A 27 -12.55 -2.50 13.70
C TYR A 27 -11.68 -1.25 13.52
N PHE A 28 -10.47 -1.23 14.10
CA PHE A 28 -9.51 -0.15 13.91
C PHE A 28 -9.18 0.09 12.43
N PHE A 29 -9.14 -0.98 11.63
CA PHE A 29 -8.75 -0.89 10.22
C PHE A 29 -9.81 -0.19 9.34
N ILE A 30 -11.02 0.03 9.82
CA ILE A 30 -12.05 0.82 9.14
C ILE A 30 -11.62 2.30 9.02
N LEU A 31 -10.73 2.76 9.89
CA LEU A 31 -10.23 4.14 9.84
C LEU A 31 -9.51 4.47 8.52
N PHE A 32 -8.85 3.49 7.89
CA PHE A 32 -8.10 3.73 6.65
C PHE A 32 -9.01 4.05 5.46
N PRO A 33 -10.05 3.27 5.14
CA PRO A 33 -10.98 3.63 4.08
C PRO A 33 -11.77 4.91 4.41
N VAL A 34 -12.13 5.15 5.67
CA VAL A 34 -12.81 6.38 6.09
C VAL A 34 -11.90 7.59 5.87
N ALA A 35 -10.63 7.52 6.27
CA ALA A 35 -9.65 8.59 6.04
C ALA A 35 -9.41 8.85 4.55
N ALA A 36 -9.39 7.79 3.72
CA ALA A 36 -9.23 7.92 2.28
C ALA A 36 -10.44 8.59 1.62
N VAL A 37 -11.65 8.22 2.02
CA VAL A 37 -12.89 8.81 1.50
C VAL A 37 -13.00 10.28 1.93
N SER A 38 -12.73 10.59 3.20
CA SER A 38 -12.75 11.97 3.71
C SER A 38 -11.70 12.85 3.02
N GLY A 39 -10.57 12.27 2.62
CA GLY A 39 -9.53 12.93 1.83
C GLY A 39 -9.81 13.01 0.32
N GLY A 40 -10.98 12.56 -0.15
CA GLY A 40 -11.35 12.57 -1.57
C GLY A 40 -10.59 11.56 -2.44
N LYS A 41 -9.96 10.56 -1.84
CA LYS A 41 -9.09 9.59 -2.54
C LYS A 41 -9.85 8.40 -3.12
N TRP A 42 -10.78 8.63 -4.02
CA TRP A 42 -11.59 7.58 -4.65
C TRP A 42 -10.78 6.50 -5.38
N MET A 43 -9.60 6.85 -5.88
CA MET A 43 -8.70 5.87 -6.52
C MET A 43 -8.18 4.82 -5.55
N TYR A 44 -8.01 5.17 -4.27
CA TYR A 44 -7.70 4.22 -3.21
C TYR A 44 -8.84 3.20 -3.06
N CYS A 45 -10.07 3.65 -2.95
CA CYS A 45 -11.23 2.76 -2.79
C CYS A 45 -11.36 1.78 -3.96
N LYS A 46 -11.18 2.24 -5.20
CA LYS A 46 -11.17 1.37 -6.37
C LYS A 46 -10.07 0.31 -6.31
N ARG A 47 -8.84 0.70 -5.93
CA ARG A 47 -7.72 -0.24 -5.78
C ARG A 47 -7.98 -1.24 -4.67
N LEU A 48 -8.50 -0.76 -3.54
CA LEU A 48 -8.82 -1.61 -2.40
C LEU A 48 -9.85 -2.68 -2.76
N ILE A 49 -10.92 -2.32 -3.46
CA ILE A 49 -11.94 -3.28 -3.93
C ILE A 49 -11.30 -4.37 -4.80
N ILE A 50 -10.46 -3.99 -5.77
CA ILE A 50 -9.81 -4.93 -6.69
C ILE A 50 -8.88 -5.88 -5.93
N VAL A 51 -8.04 -5.35 -5.04
CA VAL A 51 -7.03 -6.14 -4.31
C VAL A 51 -7.67 -6.99 -3.22
N SER A 52 -8.77 -6.52 -2.61
CA SER A 52 -9.49 -7.26 -1.57
C SER A 52 -10.48 -8.30 -2.13
N PHE A 53 -10.70 -8.33 -3.44
CA PHE A 53 -11.66 -9.26 -4.05
C PHE A 53 -11.34 -10.74 -3.75
N PRO A 54 -10.09 -11.25 -3.91
CA PRO A 54 -9.77 -12.64 -3.60
C PRO A 54 -10.02 -13.01 -2.13
N PRO A 55 -9.50 -12.27 -1.14
CA PRO A 55 -9.77 -12.60 0.26
C PRO A 55 -11.24 -12.39 0.65
N ALA A 56 -11.96 -11.45 0.05
CA ALA A 56 -13.39 -11.28 0.28
C ALA A 56 -14.20 -12.49 -0.24
N PHE A 57 -13.83 -12.99 -1.42
CA PHE A 57 -14.44 -14.21 -1.95
C PHE A 57 -14.16 -15.41 -1.04
N LEU A 58 -12.93 -15.58 -0.58
CA LEU A 58 -12.56 -16.65 0.37
C LEU A 58 -13.30 -16.53 1.71
N MET A 59 -13.50 -15.30 2.19
CA MET A 59 -14.24 -15.02 3.41
C MET A 59 -15.70 -15.48 3.29
N ILE A 60 -16.37 -15.12 2.19
CA ILE A 60 -17.76 -15.54 1.92
C ILE A 60 -17.85 -17.05 1.81
N TRP A 61 -16.93 -17.67 1.06
CA TRP A 61 -16.91 -19.13 0.91
C TRP A 61 -16.70 -19.83 2.24
N ALA A 62 -15.74 -19.39 3.06
CA ALA A 62 -15.47 -19.95 4.38
C ALA A 62 -16.67 -19.82 5.31
N TYR A 63 -17.34 -18.68 5.29
CA TYR A 63 -18.56 -18.46 6.06
C TYR A 63 -19.68 -19.40 5.65
N LEU A 64 -19.92 -19.61 4.35
CA LEU A 64 -20.94 -20.53 3.83
C LEU A 64 -20.63 -22.00 4.15
N THR A 65 -19.36 -22.36 4.31
CA THR A 65 -18.94 -23.72 4.68
C THR A 65 -18.81 -23.93 6.18
N GLY A 66 -19.14 -22.93 7.00
CA GLY A 66 -19.06 -23.01 8.47
C GLY A 66 -17.63 -23.02 9.01
N ASN A 67 -16.65 -22.53 8.24
CA ASN A 67 -15.25 -22.44 8.66
C ASN A 67 -14.94 -21.03 9.16
N ASP A 68 -15.30 -20.76 10.42
CA ASP A 68 -15.15 -19.43 11.03
C ASP A 68 -13.67 -18.97 11.10
N GLN A 69 -12.75 -19.90 11.34
CA GLN A 69 -11.33 -19.57 11.42
C GLN A 69 -10.77 -19.08 10.07
N SER A 70 -11.16 -19.71 8.97
CA SER A 70 -10.76 -19.26 7.63
C SER A 70 -11.43 -17.95 7.24
N SER A 71 -12.68 -17.74 7.68
CA SER A 71 -13.38 -16.47 7.49
C SER A 71 -12.67 -15.32 8.21
N LEU A 72 -12.28 -15.53 9.47
CA LEU A 72 -11.54 -14.55 10.27
C LEU A 72 -10.16 -14.24 9.68
N THR A 73 -9.45 -15.26 9.24
CA THR A 73 -8.14 -15.09 8.57
C THR A 73 -8.28 -14.24 7.31
N SER A 74 -9.31 -14.48 6.51
CA SER A 74 -9.58 -13.69 5.30
C SER A 74 -9.92 -12.23 5.63
N LEU A 75 -10.67 -11.99 6.72
CA LEU A 75 -10.94 -10.64 7.22
C LEU A 75 -9.66 -9.92 7.63
N ARG A 76 -8.74 -10.59 8.32
CA ARG A 76 -7.43 -10.04 8.69
C ARG A 76 -6.61 -9.66 7.46
N TRP A 77 -6.65 -10.47 6.40
CA TRP A 77 -6.04 -10.10 5.12
C TRP A 77 -6.63 -8.84 4.50
N ILE A 78 -7.96 -8.69 4.53
CA ILE A 78 -8.63 -7.47 4.04
C ILE A 78 -8.16 -6.26 4.84
N CYS A 79 -8.08 -6.36 6.16
CA CYS A 79 -7.59 -5.29 7.04
C CYS A 79 -6.13 -4.92 6.74
N ALA A 80 -5.27 -5.92 6.56
CA ALA A 80 -3.86 -5.71 6.19
C ALA A 80 -3.74 -5.02 4.82
N LEU A 81 -4.53 -5.43 3.84
CA LEU A 81 -4.57 -4.81 2.51
C LEU A 81 -5.12 -3.37 2.56
N ALA A 82 -6.14 -3.11 3.38
CA ALA A 82 -6.69 -1.78 3.53
C ALA A 82 -5.64 -0.79 4.08
N SER A 83 -4.94 -1.15 5.15
CA SER A 83 -3.90 -0.30 5.72
C SER A 83 -2.68 -0.18 4.81
N GLY A 84 -2.19 -1.28 4.25
CA GLY A 84 -1.04 -1.30 3.35
C GLY A 84 -1.28 -0.47 2.08
N THR A 85 -2.42 -0.63 1.42
CA THR A 85 -2.76 0.16 0.24
C THR A 85 -2.96 1.64 0.56
N TYR A 86 -3.47 1.98 1.76
CA TYR A 86 -3.58 3.36 2.19
C TYR A 86 -2.21 4.03 2.28
N PHE A 87 -1.30 3.49 3.09
CA PHE A 87 0.03 4.07 3.25
C PHE A 87 0.86 4.04 1.96
N ALA A 88 0.73 2.99 1.14
CA ALA A 88 1.37 2.93 -0.17
C ALA A 88 0.86 4.03 -1.11
N SER A 89 -0.45 4.34 -1.07
CA SER A 89 -1.03 5.41 -1.89
C SER A 89 -0.61 6.80 -1.43
N GLU A 90 -0.41 6.98 -0.11
CA GLU A 90 0.04 8.24 0.48
C GLU A 90 1.51 8.53 0.17
N LEU A 91 2.35 7.50 0.26
CA LEU A 91 3.77 7.63 0.01
C LEU A 91 4.09 7.78 -1.48
N GLY A 92 3.34 7.07 -2.32
CA GLY A 92 3.61 6.97 -3.75
C GLY A 92 4.97 6.33 -4.06
N THR A 93 5.26 6.15 -5.34
CA THR A 93 6.55 5.57 -5.78
C THR A 93 7.73 6.49 -5.48
N ALA A 94 7.55 7.81 -5.64
CA ALA A 94 8.59 8.80 -5.37
C ALA A 94 8.93 8.87 -3.87
N GLY A 95 7.92 8.84 -3.00
CA GLY A 95 8.15 8.84 -1.55
C GLY A 95 8.85 7.56 -1.07
N MET A 96 8.44 6.39 -1.59
CA MET A 96 9.10 5.12 -1.29
C MET A 96 10.56 5.10 -1.77
N ALA A 97 10.82 5.53 -3.00
CA ALA A 97 12.18 5.61 -3.54
C ALA A 97 13.05 6.58 -2.72
N GLY A 98 12.52 7.73 -2.34
CA GLY A 98 13.24 8.72 -1.52
C GLY A 98 13.60 8.19 -0.13
N VAL A 99 12.70 7.47 0.52
CA VAL A 99 12.98 6.84 1.83
C VAL A 99 14.03 5.75 1.68
N LEU A 100 13.87 4.82 0.72
CA LEU A 100 14.81 3.75 0.48
C LEU A 100 16.21 4.27 0.10
N GLY A 101 16.29 5.29 -0.77
CA GLY A 101 17.56 5.89 -1.17
C GLY A 101 18.34 6.55 -0.02
N SER A 102 17.64 6.98 1.03
CA SER A 102 18.26 7.58 2.21
C SER A 102 18.62 6.56 3.31
N MET A 103 18.17 5.29 3.20
CA MET A 103 18.50 4.22 4.14
C MET A 103 19.88 3.63 3.87
N LYS A 104 20.92 4.21 4.49
CA LYS A 104 22.33 3.77 4.34
C LYS A 104 22.62 2.39 4.92
N PHE A 105 21.75 1.87 5.78
CA PHE A 105 21.96 0.59 6.47
C PHE A 105 21.68 -0.66 5.62
N PHE A 106 20.89 -0.52 4.54
CA PHE A 106 20.58 -1.64 3.67
C PHE A 106 21.41 -1.60 2.39
N PRO A 107 22.28 -2.59 2.14
CA PRO A 107 23.18 -2.58 0.97
C PRO A 107 22.41 -2.60 -0.37
N PHE A 108 21.15 -3.03 -0.37
CA PHE A 108 20.29 -3.05 -1.57
C PHE A 108 19.36 -1.85 -1.69
N SER A 109 19.32 -0.95 -0.71
CA SER A 109 18.36 0.17 -0.69
C SER A 109 18.53 1.13 -1.87
N ALA A 110 19.76 1.42 -2.27
CA ALA A 110 20.04 2.25 -3.44
C ALA A 110 19.51 1.63 -4.73
N ARG A 111 19.76 0.31 -4.95
CA ARG A 111 19.26 -0.41 -6.12
C ARG A 111 17.73 -0.52 -6.14
N LEU A 112 17.12 -0.75 -4.96
CA LEU A 112 15.66 -0.76 -4.85
C LEU A 112 15.06 0.62 -5.11
N SER A 113 15.70 1.68 -4.65
CA SER A 113 15.31 3.06 -4.95
C SER A 113 15.37 3.33 -6.44
N GLU A 114 16.45 2.96 -7.14
CA GLU A 114 16.59 3.09 -8.59
C GLU A 114 15.53 2.28 -9.34
N LEU A 115 15.30 1.03 -8.95
CA LEU A 115 14.26 0.17 -9.57
C LEU A 115 12.86 0.74 -9.40
N LEU A 116 12.52 1.26 -8.21
CA LEU A 116 11.24 1.92 -7.95
C LEU A 116 11.11 3.21 -8.77
N THR A 117 12.21 3.95 -8.92
CA THR A 117 12.28 5.15 -9.75
C THR A 117 11.95 4.80 -11.21
N LEU A 118 12.66 3.83 -11.76
CA LEU A 118 12.46 3.37 -13.12
C LEU A 118 11.05 2.80 -13.33
N ALA A 119 10.57 1.98 -12.41
CA ALA A 119 9.23 1.42 -12.48
C ALA A 119 8.14 2.50 -12.43
N GLY A 120 8.30 3.50 -11.56
CA GLY A 120 7.35 4.61 -11.44
C GLY A 120 7.32 5.50 -12.68
N SER A 121 8.50 5.87 -13.20
CA SER A 121 8.61 6.67 -14.43
C SER A 121 8.09 5.90 -15.63
N THR A 122 8.44 4.61 -15.77
CA THR A 122 7.96 3.76 -16.85
C THR A 122 6.43 3.59 -16.80
N ALA A 123 5.86 3.33 -15.62
CA ALA A 123 4.41 3.21 -15.48
C ALA A 123 3.66 4.51 -15.84
N SER A 124 4.21 5.66 -15.46
CA SER A 124 3.67 6.98 -15.84
C SER A 124 3.76 7.20 -17.35
N ASN A 125 4.91 6.89 -17.95
CA ASN A 125 5.14 7.04 -19.39
C ASN A 125 4.26 6.09 -20.20
N VAL A 126 4.12 4.81 -19.79
CA VAL A 126 3.21 3.86 -20.43
C VAL A 126 1.78 4.39 -20.43
N ARG A 127 1.31 4.94 -19.31
CA ARG A 127 -0.04 5.51 -19.24
C ARG A 127 -0.22 6.68 -20.20
N SER A 128 0.75 7.60 -20.27
CA SER A 128 0.68 8.75 -21.19
C SER A 128 0.76 8.34 -22.64
N CYS A 129 1.68 7.43 -22.99
CA CYS A 129 1.83 6.89 -24.36
C CYS A 129 0.61 6.05 -24.77
N TRP A 130 0.01 5.31 -23.82
CA TRP A 130 -1.23 4.58 -24.06
C TRP A 130 -2.39 5.51 -24.39
N ALA A 131 -2.50 6.64 -23.72
CA ALA A 131 -3.53 7.63 -24.01
C ALA A 131 -3.31 8.33 -25.35
N SER A 132 -2.05 8.64 -25.70
CA SER A 132 -1.71 9.29 -26.97
C SER A 132 -1.87 8.38 -28.20
N ASN A 133 -1.76 7.06 -28.02
CA ASN A 133 -1.87 6.06 -29.07
C ASN A 133 -3.26 5.43 -29.15
N SER A 134 -4.31 6.15 -28.78
CA SER A 134 -5.69 5.66 -28.69
C SER A 134 -6.24 5.13 -30.03
N ASP A 135 -5.78 5.68 -31.14
CA ASP A 135 -6.29 5.41 -32.48
C ASP A 135 -5.68 4.16 -33.14
N LEU A 136 -4.68 3.55 -32.49
CA LEU A 136 -4.01 2.37 -33.02
C LEU A 136 -4.73 1.06 -32.63
N PRO A 137 -4.64 0.01 -33.50
CA PRO A 137 -5.06 -1.33 -33.12
C PRO A 137 -4.35 -1.81 -31.85
N LEU A 138 -5.02 -2.64 -31.05
CA LEU A 138 -4.59 -2.99 -29.69
C LEU A 138 -3.13 -3.50 -29.63
N LEU A 139 -2.72 -4.33 -30.56
CA LEU A 139 -1.37 -4.92 -30.60
C LEU A 139 -0.29 -3.89 -30.96
N SER A 140 -0.56 -3.05 -31.95
CA SER A 140 0.32 -1.93 -32.33
C SER A 140 0.41 -0.89 -31.22
N ARG A 141 -0.70 -0.64 -30.53
CA ARG A 141 -0.77 0.26 -29.38
C ARG A 141 0.10 -0.23 -28.23
N ILE A 142 0.09 -1.55 -27.92
CA ILE A 142 0.96 -2.14 -26.88
C ILE A 142 2.44 -1.95 -27.25
N ILE A 143 2.83 -2.35 -28.46
CA ILE A 143 4.22 -2.30 -28.89
C ILE A 143 4.74 -0.86 -28.93
N GLN A 144 3.95 0.05 -29.51
CA GLN A 144 4.36 1.45 -29.65
C GLN A 144 4.39 2.17 -28.30
N SER A 145 3.39 1.95 -27.44
CA SER A 145 3.39 2.53 -26.08
C SER A 145 4.54 2.01 -25.21
N ALA A 146 4.92 0.75 -25.38
CA ALA A 146 6.09 0.20 -24.70
C ALA A 146 7.40 0.82 -25.22
N GLY A 147 7.57 0.91 -26.55
CA GLY A 147 8.75 1.54 -27.17
C GLY A 147 8.90 3.01 -26.78
N ASP A 148 7.83 3.80 -26.90
CA ASP A 148 7.82 5.22 -26.55
C ASP A 148 8.06 5.45 -25.06
N SER A 149 7.56 4.55 -24.19
CA SER A 149 7.75 4.66 -22.73
C SER A 149 9.21 4.43 -22.34
N VAL A 150 9.90 3.50 -23.01
CA VAL A 150 11.33 3.25 -22.80
C VAL A 150 12.16 4.42 -23.32
N ALA A 151 11.83 4.96 -24.50
CA ALA A 151 12.52 6.12 -25.07
C ALA A 151 12.36 7.39 -24.21
N LYS A 152 11.24 7.54 -23.49
CA LYS A 152 10.95 8.64 -22.58
C LYS A 152 11.36 8.37 -21.14
N ALA A 153 11.94 7.21 -20.83
CA ALA A 153 12.35 6.87 -19.49
C ALA A 153 13.49 7.80 -19.07
N ASP A 154 13.13 8.88 -18.37
CA ASP A 154 14.07 9.79 -17.76
C ASP A 154 14.31 9.32 -16.31
N SER A 155 15.56 9.34 -15.88
CA SER A 155 15.98 8.92 -14.55
C SER A 155 15.57 9.92 -13.44
N THR A 156 14.96 11.03 -13.82
CA THR A 156 14.51 12.06 -12.88
C THR A 156 13.09 11.77 -12.39
N LEU A 157 12.97 11.35 -11.15
CA LEU A 157 11.68 11.32 -10.46
C LEU A 157 11.23 12.73 -10.08
N PRO A 158 9.92 13.01 -10.17
CA PRO A 158 9.36 14.20 -9.53
C PRO A 158 9.73 14.18 -8.05
N ALA A 159 10.01 15.36 -7.48
CA ALA A 159 10.34 15.49 -6.07
C ALA A 159 9.22 14.83 -5.22
N ALA A 160 9.64 14.03 -4.23
CA ALA A 160 8.69 13.39 -3.33
C ALA A 160 7.90 14.46 -2.58
N GLU A 161 6.58 14.46 -2.76
CA GLU A 161 5.69 15.33 -1.99
C GLU A 161 5.78 14.97 -0.50
N GLN A 162 5.68 15.98 0.36
CA GLN A 162 5.61 15.74 1.80
C GLN A 162 4.24 15.14 2.13
N CYS A 163 4.23 14.06 2.89
CA CYS A 163 3.00 13.46 3.36
C CYS A 163 2.18 14.49 4.16
N SER A 164 0.87 14.48 3.96
CA SER A 164 -0.07 15.34 4.68
C SER A 164 -0.15 14.96 6.17
N VAL A 165 -0.77 15.83 6.97
CA VAL A 165 -0.87 15.62 8.43
C VAL A 165 -1.66 14.36 8.78
N ILE A 166 -2.69 14.02 7.99
CA ILE A 166 -3.57 12.87 8.26
C ILE A 166 -2.79 11.53 8.22
N PRO A 167 -2.05 11.16 7.14
CA PRO A 167 -1.28 9.92 7.13
C PRO A 167 -0.16 9.91 8.19
N PHE A 168 0.41 11.06 8.52
CA PHE A 168 1.38 11.14 9.61
C PHE A 168 0.75 10.82 10.96
N SER A 169 -0.40 11.40 11.29
CA SER A 169 -1.13 11.11 12.52
C SER A 169 -1.59 9.66 12.59
N LEU A 170 -2.12 9.10 11.49
CA LEU A 170 -2.50 7.71 11.40
C LEU A 170 -1.31 6.76 11.59
N SER A 171 -0.11 7.15 11.13
CA SER A 171 1.09 6.33 11.34
C SER A 171 1.47 6.25 12.81
N ILE A 172 1.37 7.36 13.57
CA ILE A 172 1.62 7.38 15.02
C ILE A 172 0.61 6.50 15.76
N VAL A 173 -0.68 6.67 15.45
CA VAL A 173 -1.75 5.86 16.06
C VAL A 173 -1.56 4.37 15.74
N SER A 174 -1.12 4.05 14.52
CA SER A 174 -0.85 2.67 14.11
C SER A 174 0.31 2.03 14.88
N TRP A 175 1.35 2.78 15.20
CA TRP A 175 2.44 2.32 16.06
C TRP A 175 1.96 2.08 17.49
N ALA A 176 1.16 2.99 18.06
CA ALA A 176 0.56 2.79 19.37
C ALA A 176 -0.34 1.53 19.39
N PHE A 177 -1.13 1.33 18.32
CA PHE A 177 -1.95 0.15 18.16
C PHE A 177 -1.14 -1.16 18.11
N LEU A 178 -0.01 -1.17 17.40
CA LEU A 178 0.88 -2.33 17.39
C LEU A 178 1.40 -2.65 18.80
N LEU A 179 1.84 -1.65 19.55
CA LEU A 179 2.35 -1.85 20.90
C LEU A 179 1.27 -2.45 21.82
N VAL A 180 0.03 -1.98 21.70
CA VAL A 180 -1.11 -2.56 22.44
C VAL A 180 -1.40 -3.99 22.02
N SER A 181 -1.35 -4.28 20.71
CA SER A 181 -1.58 -5.63 20.20
C SER A 181 -0.52 -6.62 20.67
N VAL A 182 0.74 -6.21 20.71
CA VAL A 182 1.85 -7.04 21.20
C VAL A 182 1.78 -7.24 22.72
N SER A 183 1.43 -6.22 23.50
CA SER A 183 1.26 -6.35 24.96
C SER A 183 0.10 -7.29 25.30
N GLY A 184 -1.03 -7.20 24.60
CA GLY A 184 -2.16 -8.10 24.80
C GLY A 184 -1.84 -9.56 24.51
N ILE A 185 -0.96 -9.85 23.54
CA ILE A 185 -0.44 -11.20 23.29
C ILE A 185 0.45 -11.65 24.47
N ALA A 186 1.32 -10.77 24.99
CA ALA A 186 2.20 -11.10 26.10
C ALA A 186 1.40 -11.45 27.37
N ASP A 187 0.34 -10.70 27.65
CA ASP A 187 -0.56 -10.97 28.79
C ASP A 187 -1.32 -12.30 28.63
N GLY A 188 -1.74 -12.64 27.39
CA GLY A 188 -2.40 -13.91 27.08
C GLY A 188 -1.46 -15.14 27.13
N ILE A 189 -0.15 -14.96 27.03
CA ILE A 189 0.84 -16.04 27.18
C ILE A 189 1.21 -16.23 28.67
N ALA A 190 1.09 -15.18 29.46
CA ALA A 190 1.42 -15.20 30.89
C ALA A 190 0.28 -15.71 31.78
N ALA A 191 -0.94 -15.84 31.24
CA ALA A 191 -2.13 -16.38 31.91
C ALA A 191 -2.36 -17.86 31.55
#